data_29d6c2f4815733e66787c29902bb2d83
#
_entry.id   29d6c2f4815733e66787c29902bb2d83
#
_cell.length_a   1.000
_cell.length_b   1.000
_cell.length_c   1.000
_cell.angle_alpha   90.00
_cell.angle_beta   90.00
_cell.angle_gamma   90.00
#
_symmetry.space_group_name_H-M   'P 1'
#
loop_
_entity.id
_entity.type
_entity.pdbx_description
1 polymer ?
#
loop_
_entity_poly.entity_id
_entity_poly.type
_entity_poly.pdbx_seq_one_letter_code
_entity_poly.pdbx_strand_id
1 'polypeptide(L)'
;MTELNVATLLLALVALGSLTALFLLVADTRRLATARADLLWAFLRRRGTRREALVARMGERAVRVAEMRCASCSSRGECLVLLAEGAAAPTASCPNSALFSGRAA
;
A
#
# COMPACT_ATOMS: atom_id res chain seq x y z
N MET A 1 -28.45 -34.59 -22.13
CA MET A 1 -27.34 -33.81 -22.65
C MET A 1 -27.50 -32.32 -22.45
N THR A 2 -28.67 -31.76 -22.71
CA THR A 2 -28.95 -30.35 -22.46
C THR A 2 -28.82 -29.95 -20.98
N GLU A 3 -29.23 -30.82 -20.07
CA GLU A 3 -29.10 -30.59 -18.64
C GLU A 3 -27.65 -30.53 -18.18
N LEU A 4 -26.81 -31.39 -18.72
CA LEU A 4 -25.38 -31.41 -18.42
C LEU A 4 -24.70 -30.13 -18.91
N ASN A 5 -25.11 -29.62 -20.07
CA ASN A 5 -24.58 -28.39 -20.63
C ASN A 5 -24.98 -27.16 -19.81
N VAL A 6 -26.24 -27.11 -19.31
CA VAL A 6 -26.72 -26.04 -18.46
C VAL A 6 -25.98 -26.03 -17.13
N ALA A 7 -25.79 -27.22 -16.51
CA ALA A 7 -25.06 -27.31 -15.25
C ALA A 7 -23.60 -26.88 -15.42
N THR A 8 -22.95 -27.28 -16.51
CA THR A 8 -21.59 -26.89 -16.83
C THR A 8 -21.47 -25.39 -17.05
N LEU A 9 -22.44 -24.81 -17.77
CA LEU A 9 -22.51 -23.36 -18.00
C LEU A 9 -22.67 -22.59 -16.70
N LEU A 10 -23.56 -23.03 -15.82
CA LEU A 10 -23.77 -22.39 -14.52
C LEU A 10 -22.52 -22.47 -13.66
N LEU A 11 -21.85 -23.61 -13.60
CA LEU A 11 -20.60 -23.76 -12.88
C LEU A 11 -19.50 -22.84 -13.43
N ALA A 12 -19.41 -22.76 -14.76
CA ALA A 12 -18.44 -21.87 -15.42
C ALA A 12 -18.72 -20.40 -15.09
N LEU A 13 -19.98 -19.98 -15.09
CA LEU A 13 -20.37 -18.62 -14.75
C LEU A 13 -20.08 -18.29 -13.29
N VAL A 14 -20.36 -19.20 -12.37
CA VAL A 14 -20.04 -19.03 -10.94
C VAL A 14 -18.54 -18.95 -10.75
N ALA A 15 -17.76 -19.81 -11.39
CA ALA A 15 -16.32 -19.78 -11.29
C ALA A 15 -15.73 -18.48 -11.84
N LEU A 16 -16.20 -18.03 -13.00
CA LEU A 16 -15.77 -16.76 -13.58
C LEU A 16 -16.13 -15.57 -12.72
N GLY A 17 -17.36 -15.56 -12.19
CA GLY A 17 -17.82 -14.51 -11.29
C GLY A 17 -16.99 -14.44 -10.01
N SER A 18 -16.66 -15.61 -9.42
CA SER A 18 -15.84 -15.69 -8.23
C SER A 18 -14.41 -15.21 -8.48
N LEU A 19 -13.82 -15.61 -9.60
CA LEU A 19 -12.48 -15.17 -9.97
C LEU A 19 -12.43 -13.66 -10.23
N THR A 20 -13.44 -13.13 -10.91
CA THR A 20 -13.54 -11.70 -11.19
C THR A 20 -13.69 -10.91 -9.88
N ALA A 21 -14.56 -11.36 -8.98
CA ALA A 21 -14.76 -10.74 -7.68
C ALA A 21 -13.47 -10.73 -6.86
N LEU A 22 -12.76 -11.85 -6.84
CA LEU A 22 -11.48 -11.97 -6.14
C LEU A 22 -10.45 -11.02 -6.73
N PHE A 23 -10.35 -10.97 -8.06
CA PHE A 23 -9.43 -10.08 -8.76
C PHE A 23 -9.71 -8.62 -8.43
N LEU A 24 -10.99 -8.21 -8.47
CA LEU A 24 -11.39 -6.83 -8.14
C LEU A 24 -11.09 -6.49 -6.68
N LEU A 25 -11.33 -7.43 -5.77
CA LEU A 25 -11.05 -7.24 -4.35
C LEU A 25 -9.55 -7.05 -4.11
N VAL A 26 -8.71 -7.87 -4.74
CA VAL A 26 -7.26 -7.74 -4.65
C VAL A 26 -6.78 -6.42 -5.27
N ALA A 27 -7.34 -6.03 -6.41
CA ALA A 27 -7.01 -4.77 -7.05
C ALA A 27 -7.39 -3.58 -6.17
N ASP A 28 -8.57 -3.61 -5.53
CA ASP A 28 -9.01 -2.55 -4.62
C ASP A 28 -8.13 -2.47 -3.38
N THR A 29 -7.76 -3.61 -2.78
CA THR A 29 -6.84 -3.59 -1.63
C THR A 29 -5.49 -3.00 -2.00
N ARG A 30 -4.98 -3.31 -3.17
CA ARG A 30 -3.71 -2.72 -3.65
C ARG A 30 -3.84 -1.22 -3.87
N ARG A 31 -4.95 -0.77 -4.46
CA ARG A 31 -5.20 0.67 -4.65
C ARG A 31 -5.29 1.40 -3.32
N LEU A 32 -6.00 0.83 -2.36
CA LEU A 32 -6.12 1.40 -1.02
C LEU A 32 -4.77 1.44 -0.31
N ALA A 33 -3.97 0.40 -0.43
CA ALA A 33 -2.63 0.37 0.14
C ALA A 33 -1.75 1.46 -0.46
N THR A 34 -1.77 1.62 -1.79
CA THR A 34 -1.01 2.65 -2.48
C THR A 34 -1.48 4.05 -2.08
N ALA A 35 -2.80 4.25 -2.01
CA ALA A 35 -3.36 5.54 -1.60
C ALA A 35 -2.99 5.90 -0.16
N ARG A 36 -2.99 4.91 0.73
CA ARG A 36 -2.61 5.12 2.13
C ARG A 36 -1.12 5.35 2.31
N ALA A 37 -0.31 4.83 1.42
CA ALA A 37 1.13 5.06 1.42
C ALA A 37 1.51 6.49 0.99
N ASP A 38 0.55 7.29 0.52
CA ASP A 38 0.80 8.69 0.15
C ASP A 38 1.38 9.51 1.30
N LEU A 39 1.03 9.21 2.54
CA LEU A 39 1.60 9.90 3.71
C LEU A 39 3.10 9.64 3.83
N LEU A 40 3.52 8.39 3.64
CA LEU A 40 4.94 8.03 3.64
C LEU A 40 5.70 8.84 2.59
N TRP A 41 5.17 8.87 1.37
CA TRP A 41 5.81 9.58 0.27
C TRP A 41 5.76 11.10 0.45
N ALA A 42 4.72 11.63 1.06
CA ALA A 42 4.63 13.05 1.37
C ALA A 42 5.75 13.48 2.31
N PHE A 43 6.01 12.71 3.38
CA PHE A 43 7.12 12.98 4.30
C PHE A 43 8.48 12.80 3.62
N LEU A 44 8.65 11.74 2.84
CA LEU A 44 9.91 11.47 2.14
C LEU A 44 10.22 12.53 1.09
N ARG A 45 9.20 13.02 0.38
CA ARG A 45 9.39 14.11 -0.59
C ARG A 45 9.85 15.41 0.08
N ARG A 46 9.35 15.70 1.28
CA ARG A 46 9.82 16.85 2.05
C ARG A 46 11.30 16.75 2.38
N ARG A 47 11.80 15.53 2.52
CA ARG A 47 13.22 15.26 2.77
C ARG A 47 14.05 15.15 1.49
N GLY A 48 13.43 15.34 0.33
CA GLY A 48 14.11 15.24 -0.96
C GLY A 48 14.37 13.81 -1.41
N THR A 49 13.72 12.82 -0.80
CA THR A 49 13.91 11.41 -1.15
C THR A 49 12.88 10.99 -2.20
N ARG A 50 13.37 10.48 -3.31
CA ARG A 50 12.54 9.91 -4.37
C ARG A 50 12.43 8.41 -4.22
N ARG A 51 11.32 7.85 -4.71
CA ARG A 51 11.09 6.41 -4.66
C ARG A 51 12.21 5.62 -5.33
N GLU A 52 12.65 6.07 -6.50
CA GLU A 52 13.71 5.42 -7.26
C GLU A 52 15.02 5.35 -6.47
N ALA A 53 15.38 6.42 -5.80
CA ALA A 53 16.57 6.47 -4.96
C ALA A 53 16.45 5.52 -3.77
N LEU A 54 15.27 5.44 -3.16
CA LEU A 54 15.04 4.54 -2.03
C LEU A 54 15.08 3.08 -2.48
N VAL A 55 14.49 2.76 -3.63
CA VAL A 55 14.56 1.42 -4.22
C VAL A 55 16.00 1.04 -4.52
N ALA A 56 16.79 1.97 -5.02
CA ALA A 56 18.21 1.71 -5.31
C ALA A 56 19.01 1.38 -4.04
N ARG A 57 18.64 1.98 -2.89
CA ARG A 57 19.34 1.73 -1.62
C ARG A 57 18.85 0.48 -0.91
N MET A 58 17.53 0.30 -0.84
CA MET A 58 16.90 -0.72 0.00
C MET A 58 16.42 -1.95 -0.77
N GLY A 59 16.17 -1.81 -2.06
CA GLY A 59 15.52 -2.81 -2.88
C GLY A 59 14.01 -2.63 -2.95
N GLU A 60 13.42 -3.13 -4.02
CA GLU A 60 11.99 -3.01 -4.30
C GLU A 60 11.12 -3.63 -3.20
N ARG A 61 11.53 -4.81 -2.72
CA ARG A 61 10.77 -5.54 -1.69
C ARG A 61 10.71 -4.75 -0.39
N ALA A 62 11.83 -4.19 0.04
CA ALA A 62 11.90 -3.42 1.28
C ALA A 62 11.04 -2.17 1.20
N VAL A 63 11.02 -1.50 0.06
CA VAL A 63 10.18 -0.32 -0.17
C VAL A 63 8.70 -0.70 -0.13
N ARG A 64 8.31 -1.81 -0.75
CA ARG A 64 6.93 -2.29 -0.70
C ARG A 64 6.49 -2.63 0.72
N VAL A 65 7.35 -3.24 1.50
CA VAL A 65 7.06 -3.54 2.90
C VAL A 65 6.84 -2.24 3.68
N ALA A 66 7.66 -1.23 3.45
CA ALA A 66 7.49 0.08 4.09
C ALA A 66 6.16 0.74 3.69
N GLU A 67 5.79 0.68 2.42
CA GLU A 67 4.50 1.18 1.95
C GLU A 67 3.33 0.46 2.61
N MET A 68 3.41 -0.86 2.73
CA MET A 68 2.37 -1.66 3.38
C MET A 68 2.25 -1.34 4.88
N ARG A 69 3.37 -1.14 5.56
CA ARG A 69 3.37 -0.74 6.97
C ARG A 69 2.70 0.61 7.16
N CYS A 70 2.99 1.57 6.29
CA CYS A 70 2.34 2.87 6.33
C CYS A 70 0.84 2.75 6.05
N ALA A 71 0.46 1.96 5.05
CA ALA A 71 -0.93 1.75 4.67
C ALA A 71 -1.78 1.14 5.79
N SER A 72 -1.19 0.26 6.61
CA SER A 72 -1.89 -0.41 7.72
C SER A 72 -1.66 0.26 9.08
N CYS A 73 -0.98 1.41 9.11
CA CYS A 73 -0.67 2.10 10.34
C CYS A 73 -1.93 2.66 11.02
N SER A 74 -2.06 2.44 12.32
CA SER A 74 -3.18 2.95 13.12
C SER A 74 -3.04 4.43 13.49
N SER A 75 -1.84 5.00 13.34
CA SER A 75 -1.55 6.40 13.68
C SER A 75 -1.70 7.35 12.50
N ARG A 76 -2.50 6.97 11.51
CA ARG A 76 -2.70 7.77 10.29
C ARG A 76 -3.18 9.19 10.59
N GLY A 77 -4.12 9.33 11.53
CA GLY A 77 -4.65 10.64 11.92
C GLY A 77 -3.59 11.57 12.45
N GLU A 78 -2.71 11.04 13.31
CA GLU A 78 -1.58 11.82 13.86
C GLU A 78 -0.61 12.24 12.77
N CYS A 79 -0.32 11.35 11.83
CA CYS A 79 0.54 11.65 10.70
C CYS A 79 -0.03 12.75 9.82
N LEU A 80 -1.34 12.75 9.59
CA LEU A 80 -2.01 13.80 8.83
C LEU A 80 -1.86 15.16 9.50
N VAL A 81 -2.03 15.21 10.82
CA VAL A 81 -1.87 16.45 11.60
C VAL A 81 -0.43 16.93 11.51
N LEU A 82 0.54 16.04 11.72
CA LEU A 82 1.96 16.39 11.62
C LEU A 82 2.33 16.91 10.23
N LEU A 83 1.80 16.28 9.20
CA LEU A 83 2.04 16.71 7.83
C LEU A 83 1.47 18.11 7.59
N ALA A 84 0.27 18.38 8.10
CA ALA A 84 -0.37 19.69 8.00
C ALA A 84 0.41 20.76 8.75
N GLU A 85 1.02 20.40 9.86
CA GLU A 85 1.85 21.31 10.67
C GLU A 85 3.25 21.55 10.09
N GLY A 86 3.59 20.88 9.01
CA GLY A 86 4.90 21.04 8.37
C GLY A 86 6.01 20.19 8.97
N ALA A 87 5.67 19.18 9.78
CA ALA A 87 6.67 18.30 10.36
C ALA A 87 7.46 17.55 9.29
N ALA A 88 8.75 17.33 9.54
CA ALA A 88 9.63 16.64 8.60
C ALA A 88 9.58 15.11 8.74
N ALA A 89 8.96 14.60 9.80
CA ALA A 89 8.91 13.17 10.09
C ALA A 89 7.58 12.79 10.73
N PRO A 90 7.15 11.54 10.57
CA PRO A 90 5.94 11.04 11.23
C PRO A 90 6.17 10.85 12.74
N THR A 91 5.15 10.33 13.43
CA THR A 91 5.23 10.06 14.86
C THR A 91 6.36 9.09 15.20
N ALA A 92 6.85 9.17 16.45
CA ALA A 92 7.90 8.26 16.93
C ALA A 92 7.45 6.78 16.92
N SER A 93 6.15 6.52 17.00
CA SER A 93 5.58 5.18 16.96
C SER A 93 5.43 4.63 15.54
N CYS A 94 5.82 5.37 14.51
CA CYS A 94 5.72 4.94 13.12
C CYS A 94 6.58 3.68 12.88
N PRO A 95 6.00 2.61 12.28
CA PRO A 95 6.78 1.41 11.95
C PRO A 95 7.96 1.67 11.02
N ASN A 96 7.90 2.76 10.26
CA ASN A 96 8.94 3.18 9.33
C ASN A 96 9.83 4.28 9.89
N SER A 97 9.85 4.48 11.20
CA SER A 97 10.61 5.55 11.83
C SER A 97 12.10 5.53 11.48
N ALA A 98 12.65 4.34 11.22
CA ALA A 98 14.04 4.18 10.80
C ALA A 98 14.37 4.92 9.50
N LEU A 99 13.40 5.06 8.60
CA LEU A 99 13.59 5.80 7.35
C LEU A 99 13.74 7.30 7.57
N PHE A 100 13.32 7.79 8.72
CA PHE A 100 13.32 9.21 9.06
C PHE A 100 14.35 9.56 10.15
N SER A 101 15.19 8.61 10.52
CA SER A 101 16.15 8.80 11.63
C SER A 101 17.32 9.70 11.29
N GLY A 102 17.44 10.17 10.06
CA GLY A 102 18.51 11.05 9.62
C GLY A 102 19.85 10.40 9.40
N ARG A 103 20.04 9.19 9.89
CA ARG A 103 21.26 8.41 9.70
C ARG A 103 21.21 7.48 8.51
N ALA A 104 20.07 7.41 7.87
CA ALA A 104 19.85 6.56 6.71
C ALA A 104 20.35 7.20 5.41
N ALA A 105 21.19 8.16 5.53
CA ALA A 105 21.78 8.82 4.37
C ALA A 105 22.67 7.87 3.59
#